data_b329f024cf3792dd4c98c4ef97547891
#
_entry.id   b329f024cf3792dd4c98c4ef97547891
#
_cell.length_a   1.000
_cell.length_b   1.000
_cell.length_c   1.000
_cell.angle_alpha   90.00
_cell.angle_beta   90.00
_cell.angle_gamma   90.00
#
_symmetry.space_group_name_H-M   'P 1'
#
loop_
_entity.id
_entity.type
_entity.pdbx_description
1 polymer ?
#
loop_
_entity_poly.entity_id
_entity_poly.type
_entity_poly.pdbx_seq_one_letter_code
_entity_poly.pdbx_strand_id
1 'polypeptide(L)'
;MARVFITGSADGLGQLSAEWLIGEGHMVVLHARDEKRGVDAIKKNPKAEAVLTGDLSTIEETRNLADRVNQLGLFDAVIHNAGVYQASSKEIFSVNVLAPYILTCMIKKPKRLIYLSSGMHLHGSAKLDRFNLNQVTYSDSKLYVLMLCMAVARKWKNIYANAVNPGWVPTKMGGGELLTI
;
A
#
# COMPACT_ATOMS: atom_id res chain seq x y z
N MET A 1 -15.85 14.94 3.30
CA MET A 1 -14.37 15.04 3.41
C MET A 1 -13.89 13.87 4.26
N ALA A 2 -12.91 13.11 3.79
CA ALA A 2 -12.27 12.01 4.52
C ALA A 2 -10.76 12.26 4.59
N ARG A 3 -10.09 11.67 5.59
CA ARG A 3 -8.64 11.72 5.74
C ARG A 3 -8.06 10.37 5.37
N VAL A 4 -7.18 10.32 4.38
CA VAL A 4 -6.70 9.10 3.75
C VAL A 4 -5.17 9.04 3.79
N PHE A 5 -4.63 7.89 4.22
CA PHE A 5 -3.20 7.58 4.09
C PHE A 5 -2.99 6.57 2.96
N ILE A 6 -2.03 6.83 2.05
CA ILE A 6 -1.79 5.98 0.89
C ILE A 6 -0.32 5.57 0.84
N THR A 7 -0.02 4.28 0.97
CA THR A 7 1.35 3.80 0.81
C THR A 7 1.76 3.78 -0.67
N GLY A 8 3.04 4.14 -0.97
CA GLY A 8 3.56 4.15 -2.34
C GLY A 8 2.86 5.16 -3.26
N SER A 9 2.53 6.34 -2.73
CA SER A 9 1.82 7.40 -3.46
C SER A 9 2.71 8.46 -4.10
N ALA A 10 4.01 8.21 -4.17
CA ALA A 10 4.96 9.08 -4.87
C ALA A 10 4.99 8.86 -6.39
N ASP A 11 4.40 7.77 -6.87
CA ASP A 11 4.41 7.36 -8.28
C ASP A 11 3.22 6.47 -8.65
N GLY A 12 2.97 6.29 -9.95
CA GLY A 12 2.02 5.33 -10.51
C GLY A 12 0.59 5.47 -9.97
N LEU A 13 -0.07 4.33 -9.74
CA LEU A 13 -1.47 4.29 -9.32
C LEU A 13 -1.72 4.98 -7.98
N GLY A 14 -0.76 4.89 -7.05
CA GLY A 14 -0.87 5.56 -5.76
C GLY A 14 -0.86 7.09 -5.88
N GLN A 15 -0.02 7.63 -6.78
CA GLN A 15 0.00 9.07 -7.09
C GLN A 15 -1.31 9.52 -7.72
N LEU A 16 -1.80 8.81 -8.74
CA LEU A 16 -3.07 9.12 -9.40
C LEU A 16 -4.24 9.09 -8.42
N SER A 17 -4.28 8.09 -7.54
CA SER A 17 -5.31 7.98 -6.50
C SER A 17 -5.25 9.14 -5.51
N ALA A 18 -4.04 9.57 -5.13
CA ALA A 18 -3.86 10.72 -4.25
C ALA A 18 -4.34 12.02 -4.90
N GLU A 19 -3.93 12.25 -6.14
CA GLU A 19 -4.32 13.42 -6.94
C GLU A 19 -5.83 13.51 -7.10
N TRP A 20 -6.49 12.40 -7.46
CA TRP A 20 -7.94 12.36 -7.60
C TRP A 20 -8.66 12.64 -6.27
N LEU A 21 -8.25 11.99 -5.17
CA LEU A 21 -8.84 12.19 -3.85
C LEU A 21 -8.67 13.62 -3.35
N ILE A 22 -7.51 14.24 -3.59
CA ILE A 22 -7.26 15.66 -3.29
C ILE A 22 -8.18 16.55 -4.11
N GLY A 23 -8.38 16.25 -5.40
CA GLY A 23 -9.31 16.95 -6.28
C GLY A 23 -10.76 16.91 -5.78
N GLU A 24 -11.18 15.78 -5.20
CA GLU A 24 -12.50 15.59 -4.58
C GLU A 24 -12.60 16.22 -3.17
N GLY A 25 -11.60 16.96 -2.71
CA GLY A 25 -11.60 17.66 -1.42
C GLY A 25 -11.30 16.78 -0.21
N HIS A 26 -10.67 15.64 -0.39
CA HIS A 26 -10.19 14.79 0.71
C HIS A 26 -8.82 15.25 1.20
N MET A 27 -8.52 15.03 2.49
CA MET A 27 -7.18 15.21 3.06
C MET A 27 -6.37 13.95 2.82
N VAL A 28 -5.22 14.07 2.14
CA VAL A 28 -4.39 12.92 1.78
C VAL A 28 -3.00 13.07 2.36
N VAL A 29 -2.56 12.07 3.11
CA VAL A 29 -1.17 11.89 3.52
C VAL A 29 -0.50 10.93 2.56
N LEU A 30 0.59 11.41 1.95
CA LEU A 30 1.37 10.65 0.98
C LEU A 30 2.43 9.79 1.69
N HIS A 31 2.91 8.77 0.99
CA HIS A 31 4.06 7.98 1.41
C HIS A 31 5.03 7.77 0.26
N ALA A 32 6.32 7.99 0.52
CA ALA A 32 7.43 7.73 -0.36
C ALA A 32 8.48 6.83 0.32
N ARG A 33 9.27 6.09 -0.47
CA ARG A 33 10.31 5.21 0.07
C ARG A 33 11.46 5.99 0.72
N ASP A 34 11.77 7.16 0.18
CA ASP A 34 12.91 8.00 0.60
C ASP A 34 12.57 9.49 0.50
N GLU A 35 13.40 10.33 1.11
CA GLU A 35 13.21 11.79 1.17
C GLU A 35 13.16 12.44 -0.22
N LYS A 36 14.03 12.04 -1.15
CA LYS A 36 14.03 12.59 -2.51
C LYS A 36 12.69 12.38 -3.19
N ARG A 37 12.17 11.14 -3.13
CA ARG A 37 10.84 10.81 -3.66
C ARG A 37 9.72 11.52 -2.91
N GLY A 38 9.89 11.76 -1.62
CA GLY A 38 8.95 12.53 -0.79
C GLY A 38 8.83 13.98 -1.27
N VAL A 39 9.96 14.64 -1.50
CA VAL A 39 10.01 16.00 -2.06
C VAL A 39 9.35 16.06 -3.44
N ASP A 40 9.61 15.07 -4.30
CA ASP A 40 9.00 15.03 -5.64
C ASP A 40 7.49 14.76 -5.56
N ALA A 41 7.03 13.93 -4.62
CA ALA A 41 5.62 13.64 -4.41
C ALA A 41 4.83 14.87 -3.97
N ILE A 42 5.37 15.65 -3.01
CA ILE A 42 4.71 16.87 -2.54
C ILE A 42 4.69 17.98 -3.60
N LYS A 43 5.73 18.07 -4.43
CA LYS A 43 5.73 19.01 -5.58
C LYS A 43 4.62 18.71 -6.58
N LYS A 44 4.36 17.43 -6.84
CA LYS A 44 3.27 16.99 -7.74
C LYS A 44 1.89 17.17 -7.10
N ASN A 45 1.79 17.03 -5.79
CA ASN A 45 0.56 17.15 -5.02
C ASN A 45 0.68 18.20 -3.91
N PRO A 46 0.80 19.50 -4.25
CA PRO A 46 1.07 20.56 -3.26
C PRO A 46 -0.08 20.79 -2.26
N LYS A 47 -1.25 20.23 -2.51
CA LYS A 47 -2.41 20.26 -1.62
C LYS A 47 -2.49 19.02 -0.71
N ALA A 48 -1.55 18.07 -0.81
CA ALA A 48 -1.48 16.97 0.14
C ALA A 48 -1.21 17.50 1.56
N GLU A 49 -1.81 16.85 2.54
CA GLU A 49 -1.68 17.25 3.95
C GLU A 49 -0.25 17.10 4.46
N ALA A 50 0.40 16.02 4.07
CA ALA A 50 1.79 15.70 4.41
C ALA A 50 2.34 14.61 3.50
N VAL A 51 3.67 14.42 3.54
CA VAL A 51 4.34 13.23 3.03
C VAL A 51 5.15 12.59 4.15
N LEU A 52 5.02 11.29 4.30
CA LEU A 52 5.83 10.47 5.19
C LEU A 52 6.76 9.60 4.37
N THR A 53 8.00 9.44 4.84
CA THR A 53 9.00 8.62 4.15
C THR A 53 9.32 7.38 4.98
N GLY A 54 9.70 6.27 4.33
CA GLY A 54 10.11 5.04 4.97
C GLY A 54 10.21 3.88 3.97
N ASP A 55 11.28 3.09 4.07
CA ASP A 55 11.46 1.93 3.20
C ASP A 55 10.67 0.72 3.74
N LEU A 56 9.63 0.33 3.04
CA LEU A 56 8.78 -0.80 3.40
C LEU A 56 9.47 -2.17 3.22
N SER A 57 10.68 -2.21 2.69
CA SER A 57 11.46 -3.45 2.61
C SER A 57 12.04 -3.85 3.97
N THR A 58 12.06 -2.94 4.96
CA THR A 58 12.56 -3.19 6.31
C THR A 58 11.45 -3.12 7.36
N ILE A 59 11.51 -4.00 8.35
CA ILE A 59 10.54 -4.05 9.46
C ILE A 59 10.63 -2.77 10.30
N GLU A 60 11.85 -2.34 10.58
CA GLU A 60 12.10 -1.18 11.43
C GLU A 60 11.49 0.10 10.84
N GLU A 61 11.79 0.42 9.59
CA GLU A 61 11.23 1.62 8.95
C GLU A 61 9.72 1.52 8.77
N THR A 62 9.19 0.32 8.49
CA THR A 62 7.73 0.12 8.43
C THR A 62 7.05 0.41 9.79
N ARG A 63 7.67 -0.02 10.90
CA ARG A 63 7.16 0.29 12.25
C ARG A 63 7.26 1.77 12.56
N ASN A 64 8.40 2.40 12.29
CA ASN A 64 8.60 3.83 12.46
C ASN A 64 7.60 4.64 11.63
N LEU A 65 7.29 4.19 10.41
CA LEU A 65 6.25 4.80 9.59
C LEU A 65 4.87 4.69 10.26
N ALA A 66 4.49 3.53 10.80
CA ALA A 66 3.23 3.35 11.50
C ALA A 66 3.10 4.31 12.70
N ASP A 67 4.17 4.50 13.47
CA ASP A 67 4.20 5.42 14.60
C ASP A 67 4.02 6.87 14.15
N ARG A 68 4.69 7.29 13.07
CA ARG A 68 4.53 8.62 12.47
C ARG A 68 3.12 8.85 11.92
N VAL A 69 2.52 7.84 11.29
CA VAL A 69 1.10 7.89 10.87
C VAL A 69 0.19 8.09 12.09
N ASN A 70 0.44 7.37 13.17
CA ASN A 70 -0.33 7.49 14.41
C ASN A 70 -0.19 8.87 15.11
N GLN A 71 0.96 9.51 14.98
CA GLN A 71 1.20 10.88 15.47
C GLN A 71 0.34 11.92 14.74
N LEU A 72 0.05 11.69 13.45
CA LEU A 72 -0.87 12.54 12.69
C LEU A 72 -2.33 12.40 13.13
N GLY A 73 -2.68 11.36 13.90
CA GLY A 73 -4.02 11.11 14.41
C GLY A 73 -4.78 9.99 13.69
N LEU A 74 -6.10 10.12 13.64
CA LEU A 74 -6.97 9.09 13.04
C LEU A 74 -7.16 9.33 11.55
N PHE A 75 -7.27 8.24 10.81
CA PHE A 75 -7.60 8.22 9.38
C PHE A 75 -8.97 7.57 9.15
N ASP A 76 -9.72 8.07 8.17
CA ASP A 76 -10.95 7.41 7.71
C ASP A 76 -10.62 6.19 6.85
N ALA A 77 -9.53 6.27 6.05
CA ALA A 77 -9.08 5.17 5.23
C ALA A 77 -7.54 5.05 5.19
N VAL A 78 -7.06 3.81 5.09
CA VAL A 78 -5.67 3.49 4.75
C VAL A 78 -5.68 2.64 3.48
N ILE A 79 -4.91 3.07 2.47
CA ILE A 79 -4.76 2.36 1.20
C ILE A 79 -3.36 1.75 1.15
N HIS A 80 -3.29 0.44 1.27
CA HIS A 80 -2.07 -0.34 1.08
C HIS A 80 -1.85 -0.55 -0.42
N ASN A 81 -1.28 0.47 -1.07
CA ASN A 81 -1.02 0.49 -2.50
C ASN A 81 0.43 0.11 -2.86
N ALA A 82 1.39 0.38 -1.97
CA ALA A 82 2.79 0.06 -2.23
C ALA A 82 2.98 -1.41 -2.61
N GLY A 83 3.83 -1.64 -3.61
CA GLY A 83 4.16 -2.99 -4.05
C GLY A 83 5.34 -2.97 -5.01
N VAL A 84 6.00 -4.12 -5.13
CA VAL A 84 7.07 -4.38 -6.10
C VAL A 84 6.74 -5.64 -6.89
N TYR A 85 7.20 -5.71 -8.15
CA TYR A 85 6.94 -6.83 -9.06
C TYR A 85 8.23 -7.55 -9.44
N GLN A 86 9.16 -6.84 -10.09
CA GLN A 86 10.45 -7.39 -10.52
C GLN A 86 11.50 -7.12 -9.44
N ALA A 87 11.47 -7.94 -8.37
CA ALA A 87 12.35 -7.83 -7.22
C ALA A 87 12.67 -9.22 -6.65
N SER A 88 13.57 -9.30 -5.70
CA SER A 88 13.86 -10.55 -5.00
C SER A 88 12.64 -11.06 -4.23
N SER A 89 12.52 -12.37 -4.04
CA SER A 89 11.43 -12.98 -3.24
C SER A 89 11.32 -12.35 -1.85
N LYS A 90 12.45 -12.06 -1.22
CA LYS A 90 12.49 -11.40 0.09
C LYS A 90 11.89 -10.00 0.05
N GLU A 91 12.25 -9.20 -0.95
CA GLU A 91 11.72 -7.84 -1.12
C GLU A 91 10.23 -7.86 -1.48
N ILE A 92 9.82 -8.77 -2.40
CA ILE A 92 8.40 -8.99 -2.73
C ILE A 92 7.60 -9.30 -1.45
N PHE A 93 8.09 -10.22 -0.61
CA PHE A 93 7.39 -10.55 0.62
C PHE A 93 7.37 -9.38 1.61
N SER A 94 8.50 -8.71 1.81
CA SER A 94 8.59 -7.59 2.75
C SER A 94 7.65 -6.45 2.37
N VAL A 95 7.71 -5.98 1.13
CA VAL A 95 6.94 -4.82 0.68
C VAL A 95 5.47 -5.14 0.44
N ASN A 96 5.19 -6.28 -0.23
CA ASN A 96 3.81 -6.57 -0.65
C ASN A 96 2.96 -7.23 0.44
N VAL A 97 3.60 -7.90 1.43
CA VAL A 97 2.87 -8.71 2.42
C VAL A 97 3.13 -8.22 3.84
N LEU A 98 4.41 -8.19 4.26
CA LEU A 98 4.77 -7.93 5.64
C LEU A 98 4.51 -6.47 6.03
N ALA A 99 4.83 -5.52 5.15
CA ALA A 99 4.56 -4.10 5.41
C ALA A 99 3.04 -3.81 5.54
N PRO A 100 2.16 -4.24 4.63
CA PRO A 100 0.71 -4.13 4.85
C PRO A 100 0.22 -4.77 6.14
N TYR A 101 0.78 -5.94 6.51
CA TYR A 101 0.44 -6.61 7.77
C TYR A 101 0.83 -5.76 8.98
N ILE A 102 2.09 -5.28 9.04
CA ILE A 102 2.60 -4.45 10.14
C ILE A 102 1.76 -3.16 10.26
N LEU A 103 1.58 -2.44 9.15
CA LEU A 103 0.81 -1.19 9.13
C LEU A 103 -0.65 -1.43 9.54
N THR A 104 -1.27 -2.53 9.10
CA THR A 104 -2.62 -2.91 9.52
C THR A 104 -2.71 -3.12 11.03
N CYS A 105 -1.70 -3.78 11.63
CA CYS A 105 -1.69 -4.08 13.06
C CYS A 105 -1.35 -2.87 13.94
N MET A 106 -0.51 -1.95 13.46
CA MET A 106 0.06 -0.87 14.27
C MET A 106 -0.62 0.48 14.10
N ILE A 107 -1.17 0.79 12.92
CA ILE A 107 -1.91 2.04 12.71
C ILE A 107 -3.21 2.00 13.51
N LYS A 108 -3.55 3.11 14.17
CA LYS A 108 -4.87 3.29 14.81
C LYS A 108 -5.96 2.95 13.81
N LYS A 109 -6.86 2.06 14.19
CA LYS A 109 -7.85 1.45 13.28
C LYS A 109 -8.66 2.49 12.50
N PRO A 110 -8.52 2.55 11.17
CA PRO A 110 -9.35 3.43 10.33
C PRO A 110 -10.75 2.80 10.15
N LYS A 111 -11.68 3.55 9.59
CA LYS A 111 -12.99 2.99 9.19
C LYS A 111 -12.85 2.03 8.00
N ARG A 112 -11.87 2.25 7.13
CA ARG A 112 -11.67 1.48 5.89
C ARG A 112 -10.22 1.13 5.65
N LEU A 113 -9.98 -0.12 5.29
CA LEU A 113 -8.69 -0.63 4.81
C LEU A 113 -8.86 -1.11 3.37
N ILE A 114 -7.97 -0.65 2.48
CA ILE A 114 -7.97 -1.04 1.07
C ILE A 114 -6.62 -1.65 0.76
N TYR A 115 -6.63 -2.85 0.16
CA TYR A 115 -5.45 -3.61 -0.19
C TYR A 115 -5.36 -3.79 -1.70
N LEU A 116 -4.27 -3.33 -2.32
CA LEU A 116 -4.04 -3.52 -3.74
C LEU A 116 -3.55 -4.94 -4.02
N SER A 117 -4.48 -5.78 -4.49
CA SER A 117 -4.21 -7.12 -5.01
C SER A 117 -3.91 -7.07 -6.51
N SER A 118 -4.08 -8.16 -7.22
CA SER A 118 -3.92 -8.31 -8.66
C SER A 118 -4.66 -9.57 -9.11
N GLY A 119 -5.12 -9.61 -10.35
CA GLY A 119 -5.63 -10.86 -10.96
C GLY A 119 -4.62 -12.02 -10.90
N MET A 120 -3.32 -11.73 -10.78
CA MET A 120 -2.28 -12.75 -10.63
C MET A 120 -2.39 -13.56 -9.32
N HIS A 121 -3.15 -13.12 -8.31
CA HIS A 121 -3.38 -13.90 -7.08
C HIS A 121 -3.97 -15.29 -7.37
N LEU A 122 -4.67 -15.47 -8.49
CA LEU A 122 -5.21 -16.77 -8.92
C LEU A 122 -4.13 -17.82 -9.21
N HIS A 123 -2.90 -17.39 -9.46
CA HIS A 123 -1.74 -18.27 -9.70
C HIS A 123 -0.86 -18.42 -8.45
N GLY A 124 -1.23 -17.80 -7.34
CA GLY A 124 -0.51 -17.90 -6.06
C GLY A 124 -0.80 -19.20 -5.32
N SER A 125 0.10 -19.58 -4.42
CA SER A 125 -0.01 -20.77 -3.57
C SER A 125 -0.32 -20.37 -2.12
N ALA A 126 -1.36 -20.95 -1.53
CA ALA A 126 -1.71 -20.80 -0.12
C ALA A 126 -1.07 -21.87 0.79
N LYS A 127 -0.11 -22.65 0.30
CA LYS A 127 0.55 -23.73 1.06
C LYS A 127 1.56 -23.16 2.05
N LEU A 128 1.08 -22.66 3.17
CA LEU A 128 1.90 -22.03 4.22
C LEU A 128 2.70 -23.05 5.04
N ASP A 129 2.34 -24.32 5.02
CA ASP A 129 3.09 -25.44 5.63
C ASP A 129 4.48 -25.64 5.02
N ARG A 130 4.65 -25.22 3.75
CA ARG A 130 5.94 -25.26 3.04
C ARG A 130 6.45 -23.86 2.69
N PHE A 131 6.13 -22.89 3.54
CA PHE A 131 6.55 -21.50 3.30
C PHE A 131 8.08 -21.40 3.28
N ASN A 132 8.59 -20.86 2.15
CA ASN A 132 10.00 -20.54 1.98
C ASN A 132 10.13 -19.10 1.45
N LEU A 133 10.67 -18.22 2.29
CA LEU A 133 10.83 -16.79 1.97
C LEU A 133 11.60 -16.55 0.66
N ASN A 134 12.55 -17.42 0.31
CA ASN A 134 13.36 -17.28 -0.90
C ASN A 134 12.65 -17.74 -2.18
N GLN A 135 11.42 -18.25 -2.08
CA GLN A 135 10.62 -18.75 -3.20
C GLN A 135 9.30 -18.02 -3.39
N VAL A 136 9.03 -16.99 -2.57
CA VAL A 136 7.81 -16.20 -2.69
C VAL A 136 7.79 -15.47 -4.02
N THR A 137 6.74 -15.73 -4.80
CA THR A 137 6.49 -15.04 -6.06
C THR A 137 5.60 -13.81 -5.87
N TYR A 138 5.51 -12.98 -6.91
CA TYR A 138 4.54 -11.88 -6.91
C TYR A 138 3.10 -12.39 -6.77
N SER A 139 2.74 -13.47 -7.47
CA SER A 139 1.43 -14.10 -7.39
C SER A 139 1.08 -14.54 -5.97
N ASP A 140 2.03 -15.17 -5.28
CA ASP A 140 1.88 -15.56 -3.87
C ASP A 140 1.64 -14.31 -3.00
N SER A 141 2.42 -13.26 -3.21
CA SER A 141 2.29 -12.03 -2.41
C SER A 141 0.91 -11.39 -2.57
N LYS A 142 0.33 -11.42 -3.78
CA LYS A 142 -1.00 -10.88 -4.05
C LYS A 142 -2.13 -11.77 -3.51
N LEU A 143 -1.89 -13.07 -3.42
CA LEU A 143 -2.78 -13.98 -2.69
C LEU A 143 -2.70 -13.73 -1.18
N TYR A 144 -1.49 -13.58 -0.61
CA TYR A 144 -1.34 -13.36 0.85
C TYR A 144 -1.96 -12.04 1.30
N VAL A 145 -1.85 -10.97 0.50
CA VAL A 145 -2.52 -9.71 0.84
C VAL A 145 -4.05 -9.82 0.76
N LEU A 146 -4.57 -10.62 -0.16
CA LEU A 146 -6.00 -10.93 -0.22
C LEU A 146 -6.43 -11.73 1.03
N MET A 147 -5.65 -12.74 1.44
CA MET A 147 -5.91 -13.51 2.67
C MET A 147 -5.89 -12.60 3.92
N LEU A 148 -4.95 -11.65 4.00
CA LEU A 148 -4.90 -10.64 5.07
C LEU A 148 -6.19 -9.80 5.08
N CYS A 149 -6.62 -9.29 3.94
CA CYS A 149 -7.85 -8.53 3.81
C CYS A 149 -9.06 -9.33 4.33
N MET A 150 -9.20 -10.59 3.92
CA MET A 150 -10.28 -11.48 4.36
C MET A 150 -10.21 -11.78 5.87
N ALA A 151 -9.01 -11.94 6.42
CA ALA A 151 -8.81 -12.15 7.86
C ALA A 151 -9.23 -10.91 8.66
N VAL A 152 -8.86 -9.72 8.22
CA VAL A 152 -9.27 -8.44 8.81
C VAL A 152 -10.78 -8.27 8.75
N ALA A 153 -11.40 -8.49 7.59
CA ALA A 153 -12.85 -8.39 7.42
C ALA A 153 -13.63 -9.33 8.36
N ARG A 154 -13.10 -10.52 8.60
CA ARG A 154 -13.72 -11.48 9.57
C ARG A 154 -13.50 -11.05 11.02
N LYS A 155 -12.32 -10.58 11.36
CA LYS A 155 -11.92 -10.34 12.76
C LYS A 155 -12.38 -8.98 13.28
N TRP A 156 -12.43 -7.95 12.43
CA TRP A 156 -12.70 -6.57 12.83
C TRP A 156 -14.06 -6.11 12.31
N LYS A 157 -15.11 -6.35 13.09
CA LYS A 157 -16.52 -6.14 12.70
C LYS A 157 -16.88 -4.70 12.30
N ASN A 158 -16.14 -3.71 12.81
CA ASN A 158 -16.44 -2.29 12.59
C ASN A 158 -15.52 -1.63 11.54
N ILE A 159 -14.80 -2.43 10.75
CA ILE A 159 -13.89 -1.97 9.73
C ILE A 159 -14.24 -2.59 8.38
N TYR A 160 -14.38 -1.76 7.37
CA TYR A 160 -14.54 -2.22 6.00
C TYR A 160 -13.16 -2.54 5.40
N ALA A 161 -12.86 -3.80 5.20
CA ALA A 161 -11.65 -4.25 4.52
C ALA A 161 -12.00 -4.74 3.12
N ASN A 162 -11.36 -4.15 2.10
CA ASN A 162 -11.60 -4.46 0.70
C ASN A 162 -10.27 -4.73 -0.01
N ALA A 163 -10.21 -5.79 -0.81
CA ALA A 163 -9.13 -6.01 -1.74
C ALA A 163 -9.56 -5.55 -3.14
N VAL A 164 -8.67 -4.83 -3.83
CA VAL A 164 -8.92 -4.26 -5.14
C VAL A 164 -7.93 -4.84 -6.15
N ASN A 165 -8.43 -5.36 -7.25
CA ASN A 165 -7.64 -5.65 -8.44
C ASN A 165 -7.82 -4.47 -9.40
N PRO A 166 -6.78 -3.65 -9.64
CA PRO A 166 -6.90 -2.47 -10.50
C PRO A 166 -6.92 -2.80 -12.00
N GLY A 167 -6.80 -4.09 -12.36
CA GLY A 167 -6.59 -4.50 -13.74
C GLY A 167 -5.16 -4.18 -14.21
N TRP A 168 -5.00 -4.11 -15.53
CA TRP A 168 -3.75 -3.68 -16.13
C TRP A 168 -3.72 -2.15 -16.22
N VAL A 169 -2.82 -1.53 -15.45
CA VAL A 169 -2.62 -0.08 -15.47
C VAL A 169 -1.25 0.21 -16.08
N PRO A 170 -1.14 1.06 -17.10
CA PRO A 170 0.14 1.43 -17.71
C PRO A 170 0.95 2.31 -16.75
N THR A 171 1.70 1.67 -15.87
CA THR A 171 2.60 2.28 -14.92
C THR A 171 4.02 1.72 -15.13
N LYS A 172 5.02 2.31 -14.50
CA LYS A 172 6.41 1.78 -14.53
C LYS A 172 6.48 0.31 -14.12
N MET A 173 5.64 -0.13 -13.18
CA MET A 173 5.53 -1.52 -12.77
C MET A 173 4.93 -2.41 -13.86
N GLY A 174 4.01 -1.88 -14.67
CA GLY A 174 3.35 -2.58 -15.77
C GLY A 174 4.09 -2.50 -17.10
N GLY A 175 5.29 -1.88 -17.16
CA GLY A 175 6.10 -1.78 -18.38
C GLY A 175 5.63 -0.73 -19.39
N GLY A 176 4.77 0.20 -18.99
CA GLY A 176 4.30 1.30 -19.83
C GLY A 176 4.56 2.68 -19.20
N GLU A 177 4.68 3.73 -20.04
CA GLU A 177 4.59 5.10 -19.57
C GLU A 177 3.13 5.41 -19.19
N LEU A 178 2.94 6.16 -18.10
CA LEU A 178 1.64 6.71 -17.75
C LEU A 178 1.18 7.59 -18.91
N LEU A 179 0.10 7.20 -19.58
CA LEU A 179 -0.59 8.12 -20.48
C LEU A 179 -1.11 9.27 -19.61
N THR A 180 -0.56 10.47 -19.84
CA THR A 180 -1.11 11.71 -19.31
C THR A 180 -2.51 11.87 -19.92
N ILE A 181 -3.55 11.70 -19.11
CA ILE A 181 -4.93 12.00 -19.49
C ILE A 181 -5.16 13.49 -19.28
#